data_f1cf8f67b3cd0d0d8566e413db1e62ea
#
_entry.id   f1cf8f67b3cd0d0d8566e413db1e62ea
#
_cell.length_a   1.000
_cell.length_b   1.000
_cell.length_c   1.000
_cell.angle_alpha   90.00
_cell.angle_beta   90.00
_cell.angle_gamma   90.00
#
_symmetry.space_group_name_H-M   'P 1'
#
loop_
_entity.id
_entity.type
_entity.pdbx_description
1 polymer ?
#
loop_
_entity_poly.entity_id
_entity_poly.type
_entity_poly.pdbx_seq_one_letter_code
_entity_poly.pdbx_strand_id
1 'polypeptide(L)'
;MFDFFKKKVVKVCLVIFGIVLVSLLSLGFFYFSKGQVLSRFVAARSRTSGQAFDNIKEYMVWSDTGESITNDEANYANFEPLSKSEARKLGQEIKEGNKNDSMYLKRVGSRLGIFPDYRIANKPMSLTLKTNVPKLDVLLNQKKVATSNSDHFSVTVERLPRTHYTASLEGTSDGKEIKLKKDYDGKNQTIDLSVAFKSFTVTSNLMDGNLYFGDNRIAKLKDGSYSVENYPVTDGSKAYIKKVFNDGEITSHKQKLISIADNQTIKLDVDGLLNEKEAGQKLITAFNQLILYVSTGQDPQTLGTVFEKGAENDFYKGLKESIKAKFVTDNRKASHFTIPNIVLNKMTQVGKESYQVNFAADYDFNYDKSTDPDKKTYGHIIQNLTGNFIMKKSGNSYLISNDGKKDITVAKETNKVKADPVSIFPENLVGSWKGEVEDGTVTMTFDKDGKVTQKKVYKDSKSKESNHSAKVTKLEDKGNGLYLYQYESGTDTTTFVTGGIGGLKVKYAYGIKIEGNKIIPVIWQTSSDGEFDYHKPLLSKPLTKQL
;
A
#
# COMPACT_ATOMS: atom_id res chain seq x y z
N MET A 1 1.83 108.21 27.30
CA MET A 1 0.81 107.23 26.94
C MET A 1 1.38 106.04 26.16
N PHE A 2 2.36 106.21 25.32
CA PHE A 2 2.96 105.12 24.49
C PHE A 2 3.74 104.05 25.33
N ASP A 3 4.40 104.38 26.38
CA ASP A 3 5.15 103.43 27.19
C ASP A 3 4.27 102.49 28.06
N PHE A 4 3.11 102.98 28.42
CA PHE A 4 2.13 102.12 29.16
C PHE A 4 1.47 101.08 28.29
N PHE A 5 1.20 101.40 27.00
CA PHE A 5 0.68 100.44 26.00
C PHE A 5 1.74 99.36 25.64
N LYS A 6 3.04 99.78 25.46
CA LYS A 6 4.14 98.85 25.22
C LYS A 6 4.30 97.84 26.37
N LYS A 7 4.22 98.31 27.64
CA LYS A 7 4.34 97.43 28.81
C LYS A 7 3.12 96.44 28.90
N LYS A 8 1.91 96.89 28.55
CA LYS A 8 0.71 95.98 28.51
C LYS A 8 0.81 94.98 27.42
N VAL A 9 1.20 95.37 26.21
CA VAL A 9 1.38 94.43 25.05
C VAL A 9 2.48 93.42 25.38
N VAL A 10 3.62 93.83 25.95
CA VAL A 10 4.67 92.89 26.34
C VAL A 10 4.18 91.91 27.42
N LYS A 11 3.38 92.36 28.41
CA LYS A 11 2.78 91.45 29.40
C LYS A 11 1.81 90.47 28.76
N VAL A 12 0.99 90.94 27.88
CA VAL A 12 0.01 90.06 27.13
C VAL A 12 0.79 89.06 26.26
N CYS A 13 1.84 89.46 25.53
CA CYS A 13 2.69 88.61 24.77
C CYS A 13 3.39 87.56 25.64
N LEU A 14 3.92 87.95 26.85
CA LEU A 14 4.53 87.02 27.81
C LEU A 14 3.50 85.99 28.34
N VAL A 15 2.26 86.42 28.63
CA VAL A 15 1.18 85.51 29.07
C VAL A 15 0.80 84.53 27.95
N ILE A 16 0.61 85.03 26.72
CA ILE A 16 0.35 84.20 25.55
C ILE A 16 1.50 83.20 25.34
N PHE A 17 2.76 83.65 25.38
CA PHE A 17 3.94 82.85 25.27
C PHE A 17 3.97 81.78 26.38
N GLY A 18 3.67 82.17 27.64
CA GLY A 18 3.55 81.22 28.76
C GLY A 18 2.50 80.17 28.54
N ILE A 19 1.27 80.55 28.05
CA ILE A 19 0.20 79.60 27.72
C ILE A 19 0.64 78.68 26.63
N VAL A 20 1.23 79.18 25.54
CA VAL A 20 1.72 78.35 24.41
C VAL A 20 2.81 77.40 24.91
N LEU A 21 3.74 77.87 25.72
CA LEU A 21 4.79 77.01 26.29
C LEU A 21 4.22 75.89 27.16
N VAL A 22 3.28 76.20 28.07
CA VAL A 22 2.65 75.23 28.94
C VAL A 22 1.82 74.21 28.09
N SER A 23 1.14 74.70 27.05
CA SER A 23 0.41 73.84 26.14
C SER A 23 1.37 72.88 25.38
N LEU A 24 2.46 73.38 24.84
CA LEU A 24 3.49 72.58 24.17
C LEU A 24 4.12 71.56 25.11
N LEU A 25 4.44 71.95 26.35
CA LEU A 25 4.96 71.03 27.38
C LEU A 25 3.91 69.95 27.71
N SER A 26 2.63 70.33 27.89
CA SER A 26 1.56 69.40 28.18
C SER A 26 1.35 68.40 27.04
N LEU A 27 1.32 68.87 25.80
CA LEU A 27 1.24 68.05 24.60
C LEU A 27 2.47 67.13 24.46
N GLY A 28 3.68 67.62 24.80
CA GLY A 28 4.92 66.84 24.84
C GLY A 28 4.87 65.71 25.88
N PHE A 29 4.43 66.01 27.12
CA PHE A 29 4.27 64.99 28.16
C PHE A 29 3.20 63.97 27.79
N PHE A 30 2.11 64.39 27.16
CA PHE A 30 1.10 63.46 26.64
C PHE A 30 1.66 62.60 25.53
N TYR A 31 2.31 63.19 24.51
CA TYR A 31 2.87 62.48 23.35
C TYR A 31 3.94 61.44 23.73
N PHE A 32 4.81 61.78 24.71
CA PHE A 32 5.87 60.90 25.21
C PHE A 32 5.42 60.04 26.41
N SER A 33 4.13 60.07 26.76
CA SER A 33 3.63 59.23 27.85
C SER A 33 3.71 57.73 27.51
N LYS A 34 3.76 56.89 28.55
CA LYS A 34 3.77 55.43 28.42
C LYS A 34 2.68 54.90 27.48
N GLY A 35 1.46 55.41 27.64
CA GLY A 35 0.29 54.97 26.85
C GLY A 35 0.43 55.31 25.36
N GLN A 36 0.91 56.54 25.05
CA GLN A 36 1.09 56.97 23.65
C GLN A 36 2.25 56.25 22.94
N VAL A 37 3.34 56.01 23.64
CA VAL A 37 4.47 55.24 23.11
C VAL A 37 4.01 53.81 22.79
N LEU A 38 3.32 53.18 23.73
CA LEU A 38 2.81 51.83 23.54
C LEU A 38 1.78 51.75 22.40
N SER A 39 0.87 52.73 22.32
CA SER A 39 -0.12 52.80 21.22
C SER A 39 0.54 52.90 19.85
N ARG A 40 1.59 53.73 19.72
CA ARG A 40 2.36 53.83 18.46
C ARG A 40 3.11 52.56 18.13
N PHE A 41 3.71 51.90 19.11
CA PHE A 41 4.34 50.60 18.93
C PHE A 41 3.34 49.55 18.46
N VAL A 42 2.18 49.44 19.08
CA VAL A 42 1.10 48.50 18.67
C VAL A 42 0.64 48.78 17.24
N ALA A 43 0.47 50.05 16.88
CA ALA A 43 0.14 50.45 15.52
C ALA A 43 1.25 50.06 14.50
N ALA A 44 2.51 50.28 14.90
CA ALA A 44 3.68 49.91 14.09
C ALA A 44 3.81 48.42 13.88
N ARG A 45 3.49 47.60 14.90
CA ARG A 45 3.50 46.12 14.80
C ARG A 45 2.45 45.56 13.80
N SER A 46 1.43 46.32 13.46
CA SER A 46 0.39 45.91 12.49
C SER A 46 0.62 46.51 11.10
N ARG A 47 1.68 47.26 10.85
CA ARG A 47 1.98 47.82 9.54
C ARG A 47 2.51 46.76 8.59
N THR A 48 1.94 46.69 7.40
CA THR A 48 2.34 45.77 6.34
C THR A 48 3.31 46.40 5.31
N SER A 49 3.53 47.70 5.40
CA SER A 49 4.44 48.45 4.51
C SER A 49 5.84 48.54 5.11
N GLY A 50 6.85 48.39 4.27
CA GLY A 50 8.26 48.46 4.68
C GLY A 50 8.76 47.15 5.34
N GLN A 51 10.04 47.18 5.81
CA GLN A 51 10.57 46.04 6.57
C GLN A 51 9.96 46.05 7.99
N ALA A 52 9.48 44.91 8.45
CA ALA A 52 8.74 44.82 9.72
C ALA A 52 9.53 45.34 10.92
N PHE A 53 10.82 45.06 10.99
CA PHE A 53 11.67 45.56 12.07
C PHE A 53 11.88 47.10 12.00
N ASP A 54 12.05 47.67 10.81
CA ASP A 54 12.22 49.10 10.64
C ASP A 54 11.03 49.93 11.16
N ASN A 55 9.85 49.37 11.11
CA ASN A 55 8.63 50.00 11.64
C ASN A 55 8.64 50.14 13.16
N ILE A 56 9.39 49.29 13.88
CA ILE A 56 9.34 49.17 15.33
C ILE A 56 10.69 49.46 16.02
N LYS A 57 11.80 49.45 15.30
CA LYS A 57 13.16 49.57 15.88
C LYS A 57 13.34 50.81 16.76
N GLU A 58 12.71 51.93 16.40
CA GLU A 58 12.79 53.15 17.19
C GLU A 58 12.16 53.04 18.62
N TYR A 59 11.29 52.06 18.80
CA TYR A 59 10.63 51.79 20.08
C TYR A 59 11.36 50.75 20.93
N MET A 60 12.28 49.97 20.36
CA MET A 60 12.85 48.79 21.00
C MET A 60 14.26 49.08 21.55
N VAL A 61 14.46 48.61 22.78
CA VAL A 61 15.79 48.68 23.45
C VAL A 61 16.07 47.37 24.17
N TRP A 62 17.33 47.10 24.42
CA TRP A 62 17.72 45.99 25.29
C TRP A 62 17.36 46.29 26.74
N SER A 63 16.87 45.29 27.45
CA SER A 63 16.46 45.48 28.86
C SER A 63 17.65 45.68 29.81
N ASP A 64 18.80 45.10 29.49
CA ASP A 64 20.04 45.17 30.25
C ASP A 64 20.75 46.52 30.07
N THR A 65 21.09 46.90 28.86
CA THR A 65 21.86 48.11 28.57
C THR A 65 20.98 49.34 28.38
N GLY A 66 19.75 49.22 27.90
CA GLY A 66 18.89 50.34 27.49
C GLY A 66 19.23 50.89 26.10
N GLU A 67 20.19 50.32 25.40
CA GLU A 67 20.58 50.69 24.04
C GLU A 67 19.56 50.21 23.03
N SER A 68 19.44 50.92 21.90
CA SER A 68 18.56 50.54 20.82
C SER A 68 19.01 49.23 20.17
N ILE A 69 18.07 48.34 19.86
CA ILE A 69 18.34 47.12 19.08
C ILE A 69 18.67 47.51 17.66
N THR A 70 19.80 47.06 17.15
CA THR A 70 20.29 47.34 15.81
C THR A 70 19.71 46.35 14.78
N ASN A 71 19.80 46.68 13.48
CA ASN A 71 19.40 45.78 12.40
C ASN A 71 20.24 44.50 12.40
N ASP A 72 21.52 44.58 12.75
CA ASP A 72 22.41 43.40 12.80
C ASP A 72 22.03 42.47 13.94
N GLU A 73 21.71 43.00 15.14
CA GLU A 73 21.24 42.20 16.27
C GLU A 73 19.85 41.59 16.02
N ALA A 74 19.00 42.26 15.23
CA ALA A 74 17.70 41.76 14.80
C ALA A 74 17.76 40.89 13.52
N ASN A 75 18.96 40.61 12.99
CA ASN A 75 19.14 39.92 11.71
C ASN A 75 18.39 38.59 11.63
N TYR A 76 18.40 37.80 12.68
CA TYR A 76 17.69 36.51 12.73
C TYR A 76 16.23 36.62 13.21
N ALA A 77 15.80 37.82 13.66
CA ALA A 77 14.47 37.99 14.22
C ALA A 77 13.39 38.08 13.11
N ASN A 78 12.26 37.41 13.31
CA ASN A 78 11.10 37.56 12.45
C ASN A 78 10.06 38.46 13.19
N PHE A 79 9.90 39.68 12.71
CA PHE A 79 8.89 40.62 13.19
C PHE A 79 7.73 40.78 12.20
N GLU A 80 7.26 39.72 11.62
CA GLU A 80 6.09 39.77 10.70
C GLU A 80 4.95 40.63 11.29
N PRO A 81 4.23 41.40 10.46
CA PRO A 81 3.13 42.22 10.90
C PRO A 81 2.07 41.37 11.65
N LEU A 82 1.70 41.82 12.82
CA LEU A 82 0.64 41.19 13.60
C LEU A 82 -0.75 41.67 13.14
N SER A 83 -1.75 40.85 13.27
CA SER A 83 -3.13 41.31 13.19
C SER A 83 -3.42 42.38 14.25
N LYS A 84 -4.41 43.21 14.01
CA LYS A 84 -4.77 44.26 14.99
C LYS A 84 -5.14 43.70 16.38
N SER A 85 -5.71 42.50 16.43
CA SER A 85 -6.06 41.82 17.69
C SER A 85 -4.81 41.32 18.42
N GLU A 86 -3.89 40.69 17.72
CA GLU A 86 -2.61 40.20 18.30
C GLU A 86 -1.70 41.35 18.79
N ALA A 87 -1.60 42.42 17.99
CA ALA A 87 -0.84 43.59 18.37
C ALA A 87 -1.41 44.29 19.63
N ARG A 88 -2.75 44.33 19.77
CA ARG A 88 -3.40 44.84 20.98
C ARG A 88 -3.11 43.96 22.21
N LYS A 89 -3.18 42.63 22.02
CA LYS A 89 -2.89 41.67 23.08
C LYS A 89 -1.42 41.84 23.55
N LEU A 90 -0.48 41.88 22.60
CA LEU A 90 0.92 42.14 22.90
C LEU A 90 1.10 43.51 23.65
N GLY A 91 0.37 44.53 23.23
CA GLY A 91 0.38 45.84 23.91
C GLY A 91 -0.12 45.75 25.35
N GLN A 92 -1.15 44.96 25.64
CA GLN A 92 -1.62 44.71 27.00
C GLN A 92 -0.58 43.99 27.84
N GLU A 93 0.02 42.92 27.31
CA GLU A 93 1.09 42.17 27.98
C GLU A 93 2.26 43.07 28.33
N ILE A 94 2.73 43.94 27.41
CA ILE A 94 3.81 44.90 27.67
C ILE A 94 3.43 45.96 28.70
N LYS A 95 2.16 46.43 28.73
CA LYS A 95 1.64 47.39 29.67
C LYS A 95 1.65 46.87 31.10
N GLU A 96 1.27 45.60 31.26
CA GLU A 96 1.21 44.91 32.55
C GLU A 96 2.57 44.33 32.96
N GLY A 97 3.49 44.21 32.00
CA GLY A 97 4.82 43.66 32.19
C GLY A 97 5.71 44.47 33.11
N ASN A 98 6.62 43.77 33.77
CA ASN A 98 7.62 44.29 34.69
C ASN A 98 9.05 43.84 34.30
N LYS A 99 10.06 44.19 35.08
CA LYS A 99 11.47 43.86 34.79
C LYS A 99 11.79 42.38 34.68
N ASN A 100 10.94 41.51 35.18
CA ASN A 100 11.14 40.07 35.13
C ASN A 100 10.59 39.47 33.84
N ASP A 101 9.72 40.20 33.17
CA ASP A 101 9.08 39.73 31.93
C ASP A 101 9.99 39.93 30.72
N SER A 102 9.69 39.23 29.64
CA SER A 102 10.47 39.24 28.39
C SER A 102 10.43 40.59 27.67
N MET A 103 9.33 41.32 27.80
CA MET A 103 9.12 42.66 27.24
C MET A 103 8.33 43.52 28.22
N TYR A 104 8.77 44.75 28.45
CA TYR A 104 8.07 45.69 29.31
C TYR A 104 8.43 47.16 28.95
N LEU A 105 7.66 48.12 29.43
CA LEU A 105 7.95 49.54 29.25
C LEU A 105 9.03 50.00 30.22
N LYS A 106 10.17 50.51 29.69
CA LYS A 106 11.32 51.04 30.44
C LYS A 106 11.50 52.51 30.07
N ARG A 107 11.76 53.34 31.07
CA ARG A 107 12.29 54.69 30.84
C ARG A 107 13.81 54.61 30.67
N VAL A 108 14.32 55.01 29.51
CA VAL A 108 15.77 54.94 29.18
C VAL A 108 16.45 56.27 29.27
N GLY A 109 15.68 57.36 29.45
CA GLY A 109 16.26 58.68 29.54
C GLY A 109 15.21 59.79 29.45
N SER A 110 15.63 60.92 28.86
CA SER A 110 14.78 62.06 28.58
C SER A 110 14.96 62.53 27.12
N ARG A 111 13.86 62.83 26.43
CA ARG A 111 13.87 63.48 25.13
C ARG A 111 13.81 64.99 25.29
N LEU A 112 14.60 65.71 24.50
CA LEU A 112 14.76 67.17 24.57
C LEU A 112 15.08 67.65 26.01
N GLY A 113 15.72 66.80 26.82
CA GLY A 113 16.09 67.11 28.18
C GLY A 113 14.94 67.15 29.19
N ILE A 114 13.66 67.14 28.75
CA ILE A 114 12.50 67.41 29.61
C ILE A 114 11.53 66.26 29.63
N PHE A 115 11.20 65.67 28.45
CA PHE A 115 10.17 64.66 28.33
C PHE A 115 10.70 63.25 28.61
N PRO A 116 9.93 62.36 29.23
CA PRO A 116 10.38 61.00 29.48
C PRO A 116 10.57 60.25 28.15
N ASP A 117 11.68 59.49 27.98
CA ASP A 117 11.89 58.58 26.89
C ASP A 117 11.53 57.16 27.33
N TYR A 118 10.29 56.74 26.99
CA TYR A 118 9.83 55.38 27.21
C TYR A 118 10.09 54.55 25.98
N ARG A 119 10.61 53.33 26.21
CA ARG A 119 10.89 52.32 25.16
C ARG A 119 10.37 50.98 25.61
N ILE A 120 10.20 50.08 24.66
CA ILE A 120 9.90 48.68 24.89
C ILE A 120 11.22 47.96 25.16
N ALA A 121 11.49 47.66 26.40
CA ALA A 121 12.65 46.87 26.80
C ALA A 121 12.44 45.42 26.44
N ASN A 122 13.35 44.85 25.67
CA ASN A 122 13.34 43.47 25.24
C ASN A 122 14.49 42.73 25.96
N LYS A 123 14.17 41.68 26.72
CA LYS A 123 15.16 40.88 27.43
C LYS A 123 15.94 40.03 26.43
N PRO A 124 17.26 40.14 26.35
CA PRO A 124 18.05 39.33 25.43
C PRO A 124 17.88 37.84 25.75
N MET A 125 17.73 37.04 24.72
CA MET A 125 17.69 35.59 24.81
C MET A 125 18.77 34.98 23.93
N SER A 126 19.13 33.74 24.21
CA SER A 126 19.98 32.92 23.35
C SER A 126 19.21 31.68 22.88
N LEU A 127 19.50 31.23 21.68
CA LEU A 127 19.00 29.96 21.16
C LEU A 127 20.15 29.08 20.75
N THR A 128 20.19 27.88 21.27
CA THR A 128 21.16 26.84 20.90
C THR A 128 20.51 25.89 19.90
N LEU A 129 21.10 25.79 18.72
CA LEU A 129 20.65 24.88 17.65
C LEU A 129 21.57 23.67 17.63
N LYS A 130 21.02 22.47 17.71
CA LYS A 130 21.77 21.20 17.72
C LYS A 130 21.36 20.32 16.58
N THR A 131 22.30 19.57 16.00
CA THR A 131 22.04 18.52 15.03
C THR A 131 23.04 17.38 15.13
N ASN A 132 22.64 16.19 14.68
CA ASN A 132 23.47 15.00 14.59
C ASN A 132 23.97 14.71 13.16
N VAL A 133 23.77 15.63 12.22
CA VAL A 133 24.18 15.43 10.83
C VAL A 133 25.19 16.49 10.42
N PRO A 134 26.41 16.12 10.02
CA PRO A 134 27.42 17.06 9.55
C PRO A 134 27.13 17.55 8.12
N LYS A 135 27.80 18.66 7.75
CA LYS A 135 27.80 19.27 6.41
C LYS A 135 26.43 19.80 5.94
N LEU A 136 25.54 20.11 6.86
CA LEU A 136 24.26 20.72 6.56
C LEU A 136 24.22 22.17 7.04
N ASP A 137 23.42 22.99 6.34
CA ASP A 137 23.21 24.37 6.74
C ASP A 137 22.18 24.44 7.87
N VAL A 138 22.58 25.09 8.96
CA VAL A 138 21.75 25.40 10.12
C VAL A 138 21.29 26.84 9.98
N LEU A 139 19.96 27.01 9.89
CA LEU A 139 19.37 28.32 9.66
C LEU A 139 18.43 28.70 10.81
N LEU A 140 18.32 30.02 11.03
CA LEU A 140 17.32 30.60 11.93
C LEU A 140 16.52 31.64 11.14
N ASN A 141 15.21 31.46 11.05
CA ASN A 141 14.32 32.26 10.19
C ASN A 141 14.86 32.45 8.76
N GLN A 142 15.24 31.32 8.12
CA GLN A 142 15.78 31.24 6.74
C GLN A 142 17.15 31.90 6.53
N LYS A 143 17.79 32.38 7.58
CA LYS A 143 19.15 32.94 7.51
C LYS A 143 20.16 31.95 8.08
N LYS A 144 21.20 31.70 7.32
CA LYS A 144 22.26 30.77 7.72
C LYS A 144 22.99 31.25 8.95
N VAL A 145 23.02 30.41 9.98
CA VAL A 145 23.78 30.63 11.21
C VAL A 145 25.17 29.99 11.09
N ALA A 146 25.18 28.72 10.63
CA ALA A 146 26.41 27.95 10.49
C ALA A 146 26.21 26.79 9.51
N THR A 147 27.31 26.10 9.18
CA THR A 147 27.25 24.73 8.59
C THR A 147 27.73 23.77 9.67
N SER A 148 26.96 22.71 9.91
CA SER A 148 27.33 21.65 10.86
C SER A 148 28.63 20.95 10.45
N ASN A 149 29.50 20.63 11.39
CA ASN A 149 30.80 20.01 11.12
C ASN A 149 31.01 18.66 11.82
N SER A 150 30.03 18.21 12.59
CA SER A 150 30.08 16.93 13.31
C SER A 150 28.67 16.36 13.56
N ASP A 151 28.63 15.13 14.03
CA ASP A 151 27.42 14.43 14.48
C ASP A 151 26.92 14.88 15.89
N HIS A 152 27.66 15.75 16.53
CA HIS A 152 27.29 16.41 17.82
C HIS A 152 27.35 17.91 17.69
N PHE A 153 26.97 18.44 16.51
CA PHE A 153 27.08 19.88 16.26
C PHE A 153 26.12 20.70 17.13
N SER A 154 26.62 21.78 17.65
CA SER A 154 25.85 22.74 18.43
C SER A 154 26.37 24.17 18.17
N VAL A 155 25.46 25.09 17.93
CA VAL A 155 25.77 26.52 17.77
C VAL A 155 24.76 27.33 18.57
N THR A 156 25.26 28.34 19.30
CA THR A 156 24.41 29.26 20.05
C THR A 156 24.41 30.61 19.36
N VAL A 157 23.21 31.12 19.10
CA VAL A 157 22.99 32.50 18.66
C VAL A 157 22.57 33.29 19.88
N GLU A 158 23.41 34.21 20.25
CA GLU A 158 23.22 35.03 21.46
C GLU A 158 22.54 36.35 21.14
N ARG A 159 22.02 37.00 22.18
CA ARG A 159 21.48 38.36 22.14
C ARG A 159 20.34 38.53 21.11
N LEU A 160 19.46 37.55 21.08
CA LEU A 160 18.28 37.58 20.21
C LEU A 160 17.12 38.35 20.87
N PRO A 161 16.41 39.23 20.14
CA PRO A 161 15.19 39.82 20.66
C PRO A 161 14.06 38.79 20.77
N ARG A 162 13.15 38.99 21.72
CA ARG A 162 11.98 38.10 21.89
C ARG A 162 11.01 38.28 20.76
N THR A 163 10.93 37.24 19.91
CA THR A 163 9.97 37.13 18.80
C THR A 163 9.79 35.65 18.44
N HIS A 164 9.10 35.39 17.37
CA HIS A 164 8.96 34.02 16.82
C HIS A 164 10.25 33.63 16.09
N TYR A 165 10.71 32.40 16.34
CA TYR A 165 11.86 31.81 15.66
C TYR A 165 11.53 30.45 15.12
N THR A 166 11.92 30.19 13.87
CA THR A 166 11.91 28.88 13.23
C THR A 166 13.34 28.51 12.89
N ALA A 167 13.81 27.42 13.46
CA ALA A 167 15.10 26.84 13.09
C ALA A 167 14.91 25.83 11.97
N SER A 168 15.82 25.79 11.00
CA SER A 168 15.84 24.77 9.97
C SER A 168 17.22 24.17 9.76
N LEU A 169 17.23 22.94 9.27
CA LEU A 169 18.40 22.18 8.85
C LEU A 169 18.19 21.81 7.38
N GLU A 170 19.09 22.22 6.50
CA GLU A 170 18.92 22.05 5.06
C GLU A 170 20.22 21.58 4.39
N GLY A 171 20.10 20.66 3.42
CA GLY A 171 21.22 20.17 2.61
C GLY A 171 21.05 18.74 2.17
N THR A 172 22.16 18.06 1.90
CA THR A 172 22.17 16.67 1.43
C THR A 172 23.15 15.86 2.23
N SER A 173 22.72 14.68 2.69
CA SER A 173 23.57 13.68 3.34
C SER A 173 23.43 12.35 2.63
N ASP A 174 24.52 11.72 2.20
CA ASP A 174 24.55 10.46 1.45
C ASP A 174 23.60 10.45 0.24
N GLY A 175 23.56 11.57 -0.50
CA GLY A 175 22.68 11.74 -1.67
C GLY A 175 21.21 11.95 -1.35
N LYS A 176 20.82 12.02 -0.07
CA LYS A 176 19.43 12.22 0.38
C LYS A 176 19.24 13.64 0.88
N GLU A 177 18.21 14.30 0.38
CA GLU A 177 17.87 15.65 0.80
C GLU A 177 17.32 15.63 2.23
N ILE A 178 17.82 16.57 3.05
CA ILE A 178 17.37 16.80 4.42
C ILE A 178 16.81 18.21 4.49
N LYS A 179 15.54 18.29 4.86
CA LYS A 179 14.85 19.54 5.20
C LYS A 179 14.05 19.33 6.47
N LEU A 180 14.53 19.86 7.57
CA LEU A 180 13.87 19.80 8.87
C LEU A 180 13.60 21.22 9.37
N LYS A 181 12.38 21.49 9.86
CA LYS A 181 12.01 22.76 10.47
C LYS A 181 11.40 22.53 11.83
N LYS A 182 11.78 23.35 12.80
CA LYS A 182 11.20 23.36 14.14
C LYS A 182 11.02 24.79 14.64
N ASP A 183 9.85 25.07 15.15
CA ASP A 183 9.54 26.34 15.77
C ASP A 183 10.03 26.36 17.21
N TYR A 184 10.48 27.54 17.67
CA TYR A 184 10.80 27.77 19.06
C TYR A 184 9.53 27.74 19.92
N ASP A 185 9.52 26.90 20.93
CA ASP A 185 8.34 26.64 21.78
C ASP A 185 8.08 27.74 22.84
N GLY A 186 8.93 28.76 22.89
CA GLY A 186 8.87 29.85 23.86
C GLY A 186 9.45 29.52 25.24
N LYS A 187 9.91 28.30 25.49
CA LYS A 187 10.36 27.79 26.79
C LYS A 187 11.82 27.33 26.78
N ASN A 188 12.13 26.39 25.92
CA ASN A 188 13.44 25.76 25.87
C ASN A 188 14.39 26.52 24.98
N GLN A 189 15.52 26.98 25.51
CA GLN A 189 16.53 27.70 24.71
C GLN A 189 17.33 26.80 23.76
N THR A 190 17.04 25.52 23.72
CA THR A 190 17.64 24.55 22.77
C THR A 190 16.60 24.06 21.81
N ILE A 191 16.87 24.20 20.50
CA ILE A 191 16.10 23.61 19.42
C ILE A 191 16.93 22.45 18.86
N ASP A 192 16.44 21.24 19.06
CA ASP A 192 17.09 20.02 18.58
C ASP A 192 16.61 19.70 17.16
N LEU A 193 17.51 19.88 16.19
CA LEU A 193 17.33 19.55 14.77
C LEU A 193 17.96 18.18 14.42
N SER A 194 18.06 17.28 15.38
CA SER A 194 18.55 15.93 15.12
C SER A 194 17.58 15.18 14.20
N VAL A 195 18.15 14.48 13.23
CA VAL A 195 17.46 13.69 12.22
C VAL A 195 17.49 12.22 12.63
N ALA A 196 16.33 11.58 12.65
CA ALA A 196 16.25 10.13 12.81
C ALA A 196 16.48 9.47 11.46
N PHE A 197 17.46 8.58 11.38
CA PHE A 197 17.66 7.71 10.21
C PHE A 197 17.01 6.38 10.47
N LYS A 198 16.33 5.83 9.45
CA LYS A 198 15.61 4.55 9.55
C LYS A 198 15.94 3.64 8.38
N SER A 199 16.11 2.38 8.70
CA SER A 199 16.16 1.28 7.74
C SER A 199 14.91 0.42 7.94
N PHE A 200 14.21 0.06 6.85
CA PHE A 200 12.99 -0.74 6.92
C PHE A 200 12.68 -1.36 5.56
N THR A 201 11.89 -2.42 5.55
CA THR A 201 11.45 -3.07 4.32
C THR A 201 10.01 -2.70 4.02
N VAL A 202 9.73 -2.35 2.77
CA VAL A 202 8.37 -2.12 2.26
C VAL A 202 7.96 -3.32 1.45
N THR A 203 6.76 -3.85 1.70
CA THR A 203 6.11 -4.88 0.88
C THR A 203 4.76 -4.39 0.38
N SER A 204 4.31 -4.87 -0.78
CA SER A 204 3.02 -4.52 -1.36
C SER A 204 2.52 -5.59 -2.33
N ASN A 205 1.20 -5.75 -2.41
CA ASN A 205 0.55 -6.54 -3.46
C ASN A 205 0.57 -5.86 -4.84
N LEU A 206 1.04 -4.62 -4.94
CA LEU A 206 1.29 -3.91 -6.20
C LEU A 206 2.74 -4.16 -6.64
N MET A 207 3.01 -5.35 -7.18
CA MET A 207 4.31 -6.00 -7.30
C MET A 207 5.44 -5.16 -7.93
N ASP A 208 5.12 -4.32 -8.91
CA ASP A 208 6.07 -3.46 -9.64
C ASP A 208 5.73 -1.97 -9.52
N GLY A 209 5.01 -1.61 -8.47
CA GLY A 209 4.66 -0.22 -8.14
C GLY A 209 5.88 0.62 -7.78
N ASN A 210 5.72 1.93 -7.82
CA ASN A 210 6.74 2.87 -7.40
C ASN A 210 6.50 3.29 -5.95
N LEU A 211 7.53 3.22 -5.13
CA LEU A 211 7.54 3.70 -3.75
C LEU A 211 7.74 5.21 -3.73
N TYR A 212 6.91 5.90 -2.98
CA TYR A 212 7.00 7.34 -2.74
C TYR A 212 7.09 7.65 -1.26
N PHE A 213 7.87 8.68 -0.93
CA PHE A 213 7.85 9.34 0.37
C PHE A 213 7.43 10.80 0.14
N GLY A 214 6.24 11.18 0.62
CA GLY A 214 5.62 12.42 0.20
C GLY A 214 5.44 12.46 -1.32
N ASP A 215 5.97 13.49 -1.98
CA ASP A 215 5.91 13.61 -3.44
C ASP A 215 7.16 13.03 -4.14
N ASN A 216 8.16 12.58 -3.38
CA ASN A 216 9.40 12.08 -3.92
C ASN A 216 9.30 10.59 -4.25
N ARG A 217 9.57 10.23 -5.51
CA ARG A 217 9.73 8.84 -5.92
C ARG A 217 11.08 8.31 -5.43
N ILE A 218 11.04 7.25 -4.64
CA ILE A 218 12.23 6.62 -4.04
C ILE A 218 12.77 5.49 -4.90
N ALA A 219 11.89 4.54 -5.28
CA ALA A 219 12.30 3.34 -6.00
C ALA A 219 11.11 2.71 -6.72
N LYS A 220 11.40 1.71 -7.57
CA LYS A 220 10.43 0.75 -8.07
C LYS A 220 10.55 -0.53 -7.25
N LEU A 221 9.43 -1.11 -6.82
CA LEU A 221 9.42 -2.40 -6.15
C LEU A 221 9.91 -3.50 -7.10
N LYS A 222 10.65 -4.44 -6.56
CA LYS A 222 11.02 -5.69 -7.22
C LYS A 222 10.29 -6.82 -6.51
N ASP A 223 9.46 -7.54 -7.24
CA ASP A 223 8.63 -8.62 -6.71
C ASP A 223 7.83 -8.22 -5.45
N GLY A 224 7.27 -7.01 -5.49
CA GLY A 224 6.46 -6.46 -4.40
C GLY A 224 7.25 -6.01 -3.18
N SER A 225 8.57 -5.90 -3.24
CA SER A 225 9.41 -5.53 -2.09
C SER A 225 10.48 -4.49 -2.43
N TYR A 226 10.84 -3.69 -1.43
CA TYR A 226 11.99 -2.79 -1.48
C TYR A 226 12.55 -2.55 -0.07
N SER A 227 13.87 -2.66 0.09
CA SER A 227 14.57 -2.33 1.34
C SER A 227 15.07 -0.90 1.29
N VAL A 228 14.63 -0.12 2.27
CA VAL A 228 15.05 1.27 2.51
C VAL A 228 16.19 1.23 3.52
N GLU A 229 17.31 1.86 3.19
CA GLU A 229 18.47 1.90 4.05
C GLU A 229 18.78 3.35 4.45
N ASN A 230 18.98 3.54 5.75
CA ASN A 230 19.46 4.79 6.35
C ASN A 230 18.76 6.05 5.81
N TYR A 231 17.40 6.04 5.80
CA TYR A 231 16.61 7.14 5.25
C TYR A 231 16.36 8.22 6.31
N PRO A 232 16.64 9.51 6.02
CA PRO A 232 16.38 10.60 6.96
C PRO A 232 14.90 10.89 7.07
N VAL A 233 14.34 10.77 8.27
CA VAL A 233 12.94 11.09 8.57
C VAL A 233 12.89 12.48 9.21
N THR A 234 12.48 13.47 8.44
CA THR A 234 12.51 14.88 8.84
C THR A 234 11.15 15.50 9.09
N ASP A 235 10.09 14.87 8.57
CA ASP A 235 8.75 15.45 8.62
C ASP A 235 7.63 14.41 8.73
N GLY A 236 6.40 14.85 8.58
CA GLY A 236 5.20 14.02 8.55
C GLY A 236 4.95 13.29 7.22
N SER A 237 5.93 13.17 6.34
CA SER A 237 5.80 12.49 5.05
C SER A 237 5.28 11.08 5.20
N LYS A 238 4.47 10.67 4.24
CA LYS A 238 3.86 9.34 4.19
C LYS A 238 4.52 8.51 3.11
N ALA A 239 4.82 7.25 3.45
CA ALA A 239 5.17 6.22 2.47
C ALA A 239 3.91 5.67 1.81
N TYR A 240 3.95 5.46 0.51
CA TYR A 240 2.90 4.78 -0.25
C TYR A 240 3.46 4.24 -1.57
N ILE A 241 2.74 3.28 -2.14
CA ILE A 241 3.05 2.73 -3.46
C ILE A 241 2.05 3.30 -4.46
N LYS A 242 2.56 3.66 -5.64
CA LYS A 242 1.76 4.18 -6.75
C LYS A 242 2.16 3.49 -8.03
N LYS A 243 1.19 3.13 -8.85
CA LYS A 243 1.39 2.64 -10.22
C LYS A 243 0.42 3.34 -11.17
N VAL A 244 0.94 3.74 -12.32
CA VAL A 244 0.16 4.41 -13.37
C VAL A 244 -0.04 3.42 -14.51
N PHE A 245 -1.26 3.32 -14.97
CA PHE A 245 -1.69 2.55 -16.13
C PHE A 245 -2.33 3.49 -17.15
N ASN A 246 -2.57 3.01 -18.37
CA ASN A 246 -3.22 3.80 -19.42
C ASN A 246 -4.66 4.22 -19.04
N ASP A 247 -5.32 3.43 -18.20
CA ASP A 247 -6.71 3.62 -17.72
C ASP A 247 -6.79 4.27 -16.34
N GLY A 248 -5.68 4.75 -15.78
CA GLY A 248 -5.63 5.49 -14.52
C GLY A 248 -4.50 5.09 -13.59
N GLU A 249 -4.55 5.58 -12.37
CA GLU A 249 -3.54 5.29 -11.34
C GLU A 249 -4.14 4.54 -10.16
N ILE A 250 -3.28 3.78 -9.51
CA ILE A 250 -3.57 3.09 -8.24
C ILE A 250 -2.58 3.57 -7.19
N THR A 251 -3.10 3.81 -6.00
CA THR A 251 -2.29 4.19 -4.84
C THR A 251 -2.66 3.30 -3.66
N SER A 252 -1.63 2.79 -2.98
CA SER A 252 -1.79 1.99 -1.77
C SER A 252 -2.27 2.80 -0.56
N HIS A 253 -2.53 2.12 0.56
CA HIS A 253 -2.60 2.77 1.86
C HIS A 253 -1.33 3.58 2.12
N LYS A 254 -1.48 4.67 2.91
CA LYS A 254 -0.38 5.57 3.24
C LYS A 254 0.01 5.43 4.71
N GLN A 255 1.29 5.28 5.00
CA GLN A 255 1.83 5.20 6.35
C GLN A 255 2.83 6.33 6.63
N LYS A 256 2.72 7.01 7.79
CA LYS A 256 3.65 8.06 8.19
C LYS A 256 5.04 7.45 8.43
N LEU A 257 6.09 8.03 7.82
CA LEU A 257 7.47 7.58 7.99
C LEU A 257 7.92 7.60 9.46
N ILE A 258 7.52 8.64 10.20
CA ILE A 258 7.87 8.78 11.60
C ILE A 258 7.37 7.64 12.49
N SER A 259 6.25 7.01 12.10
CA SER A 259 5.64 5.90 12.86
C SER A 259 6.25 4.53 12.55
N ILE A 260 7.15 4.43 11.56
CA ILE A 260 7.82 3.17 11.20
C ILE A 260 8.98 2.95 12.17
N ALA A 261 9.07 1.77 12.77
CA ALA A 261 10.23 1.41 13.59
C ALA A 261 11.43 1.05 12.71
N ASP A 262 12.63 1.20 13.25
CA ASP A 262 13.84 0.77 12.56
C ASP A 262 13.83 -0.77 12.38
N ASN A 263 14.29 -1.24 11.21
CA ASN A 263 14.27 -2.65 10.78
C ASN A 263 12.87 -3.30 10.69
N GLN A 264 11.80 -2.51 10.70
CA GLN A 264 10.43 -3.00 10.54
C GLN A 264 10.15 -3.37 9.08
N THR A 265 9.33 -4.41 8.86
CA THR A 265 8.66 -4.63 7.57
C THR A 265 7.27 -4.01 7.62
N ILE A 266 6.99 -3.09 6.70
CA ILE A 266 5.67 -2.48 6.55
C ILE A 266 4.98 -2.97 5.30
N LYS A 267 3.65 -3.03 5.36
CA LYS A 267 2.82 -3.52 4.27
C LYS A 267 1.97 -2.37 3.72
N LEU A 268 2.23 -2.03 2.46
CA LEU A 268 1.53 -0.96 1.76
C LEU A 268 0.69 -1.55 0.62
N ASP A 269 -0.37 -2.25 0.99
CA ASP A 269 -1.26 -2.90 0.05
C ASP A 269 -2.31 -1.96 -0.54
N VAL A 270 -2.88 -2.40 -1.64
CA VAL A 270 -4.07 -1.83 -2.28
C VAL A 270 -5.23 -2.80 -2.08
N ASP A 271 -6.37 -2.28 -1.64
CA ASP A 271 -7.56 -3.10 -1.44
C ASP A 271 -8.22 -3.48 -2.78
N GLY A 272 -8.80 -4.67 -2.81
CA GLY A 272 -9.61 -5.14 -3.93
C GLY A 272 -8.85 -5.45 -5.22
N LEU A 273 -7.53 -5.61 -5.16
CA LEU A 273 -6.76 -6.17 -6.26
C LEU A 273 -7.04 -7.68 -6.38
N LEU A 274 -7.12 -8.15 -7.63
CA LEU A 274 -7.20 -9.57 -7.93
C LEU A 274 -5.91 -10.27 -7.44
N ASN A 275 -6.06 -11.33 -6.69
CA ASN A 275 -4.97 -12.19 -6.28
C ASN A 275 -4.94 -13.49 -7.09
N GLU A 276 -3.79 -14.18 -7.08
CA GLU A 276 -3.61 -15.40 -7.87
C GLU A 276 -4.54 -16.54 -7.46
N LYS A 277 -4.91 -16.64 -6.19
CA LYS A 277 -5.86 -17.64 -5.70
C LYS A 277 -7.23 -17.42 -6.32
N GLU A 278 -7.73 -16.21 -6.32
CA GLU A 278 -9.02 -15.85 -6.90
C GLU A 278 -9.00 -16.03 -8.43
N ALA A 279 -7.93 -15.60 -9.09
CA ALA A 279 -7.76 -15.81 -10.54
C ALA A 279 -7.73 -17.31 -10.89
N GLY A 280 -7.02 -18.12 -10.12
CA GLY A 280 -6.96 -19.56 -10.28
C GLY A 280 -8.32 -20.24 -10.10
N GLN A 281 -9.08 -19.82 -9.11
CA GLN A 281 -10.46 -20.30 -8.90
C GLN A 281 -11.36 -19.97 -10.10
N LYS A 282 -11.27 -18.76 -10.63
CA LYS A 282 -12.02 -18.36 -11.82
C LYS A 282 -11.61 -19.16 -13.06
N LEU A 283 -10.31 -19.44 -13.22
CA LEU A 283 -9.79 -20.28 -14.30
C LEU A 283 -10.37 -21.70 -14.20
N ILE A 284 -10.31 -22.33 -13.04
CA ILE A 284 -10.90 -23.65 -12.82
C ILE A 284 -12.41 -23.63 -13.12
N THR A 285 -13.11 -22.61 -12.64
CA THR A 285 -14.54 -22.48 -12.90
C THR A 285 -14.83 -22.31 -14.40
N ALA A 286 -13.98 -21.60 -15.15
CA ALA A 286 -14.12 -21.45 -16.61
C ALA A 286 -14.06 -22.79 -17.32
N PHE A 287 -13.09 -23.64 -16.97
CA PHE A 287 -12.99 -25.00 -17.54
C PHE A 287 -14.15 -25.92 -17.08
N ASN A 288 -14.63 -25.75 -15.86
CA ASN A 288 -15.82 -26.47 -15.41
C ASN A 288 -17.09 -26.10 -16.20
N GLN A 289 -17.21 -24.86 -16.70
CA GLN A 289 -18.29 -24.48 -17.61
C GLN A 289 -18.20 -25.25 -18.94
N LEU A 290 -16.97 -25.46 -19.47
CA LEU A 290 -16.77 -26.29 -20.65
C LEU A 290 -17.20 -27.74 -20.39
N ILE A 291 -16.85 -28.27 -19.24
CA ILE A 291 -17.24 -29.62 -18.81
C ILE A 291 -18.77 -29.76 -18.78
N LEU A 292 -19.47 -28.78 -18.20
CA LEU A 292 -20.94 -28.76 -18.18
C LEU A 292 -21.53 -28.69 -19.59
N TYR A 293 -20.96 -27.90 -20.48
CA TYR A 293 -21.35 -27.84 -21.89
C TYR A 293 -21.19 -29.20 -22.57
N VAL A 294 -20.06 -29.87 -22.39
CA VAL A 294 -19.81 -31.19 -22.97
C VAL A 294 -20.83 -32.22 -22.47
N SER A 295 -21.15 -32.19 -21.18
CA SER A 295 -22.09 -33.17 -20.57
C SER A 295 -23.55 -32.93 -20.94
N THR A 296 -23.97 -31.68 -21.16
CA THR A 296 -25.38 -31.33 -21.41
C THR A 296 -25.69 -31.01 -22.87
N GLY A 297 -24.68 -30.67 -23.66
CA GLY A 297 -24.84 -30.13 -25.02
C GLY A 297 -25.39 -28.69 -25.07
N GLN A 298 -25.54 -28.04 -23.91
CA GLN A 298 -26.13 -26.71 -23.79
C GLN A 298 -25.20 -25.78 -23.00
N ASP A 299 -25.24 -24.50 -23.34
CA ASP A 299 -24.47 -23.48 -22.60
C ASP A 299 -25.01 -23.35 -21.17
N PRO A 300 -24.14 -23.45 -20.14
CA PRO A 300 -24.56 -23.32 -18.75
C PRO A 300 -25.13 -21.94 -18.42
N GLN A 301 -26.19 -21.87 -17.62
CA GLN A 301 -26.80 -20.60 -17.19
C GLN A 301 -25.89 -19.74 -16.30
N THR A 302 -24.89 -20.36 -15.69
CA THR A 302 -23.94 -19.69 -14.78
C THR A 302 -22.76 -18.98 -15.48
N LEU A 303 -22.71 -19.02 -16.82
CA LEU A 303 -21.62 -18.42 -17.60
C LEU A 303 -21.36 -16.95 -17.25
N GLY A 304 -22.40 -16.15 -17.02
CA GLY A 304 -22.29 -14.74 -16.68
C GLY A 304 -21.59 -14.46 -15.34
N THR A 305 -21.38 -15.46 -14.49
CA THR A 305 -20.62 -15.34 -13.23
C THR A 305 -19.11 -15.49 -13.42
N VAL A 306 -18.68 -15.94 -14.59
CA VAL A 306 -17.28 -16.21 -14.94
C VAL A 306 -16.83 -15.39 -16.13
N PHE A 307 -17.70 -15.30 -17.15
CA PHE A 307 -17.39 -14.67 -18.42
C PHE A 307 -18.21 -13.40 -18.63
N GLU A 308 -17.54 -12.32 -19.02
CA GLU A 308 -18.21 -11.12 -19.52
C GLU A 308 -19.06 -11.49 -20.75
N LYS A 309 -20.32 -11.07 -20.79
CA LYS A 309 -21.31 -11.40 -21.82
C LYS A 309 -21.67 -12.90 -21.89
N GLY A 310 -21.34 -13.70 -20.89
CA GLY A 310 -21.74 -15.10 -20.79
C GLY A 310 -21.33 -15.95 -22.00
N ALA A 311 -22.28 -16.54 -22.70
CA ALA A 311 -22.05 -17.42 -23.87
C ALA A 311 -21.41 -16.68 -25.06
N GLU A 312 -21.56 -15.36 -25.14
CA GLU A 312 -20.97 -14.54 -26.19
C GLU A 312 -19.49 -14.17 -25.93
N ASN A 313 -18.93 -14.61 -24.81
CA ASN A 313 -17.53 -14.40 -24.50
C ASN A 313 -16.61 -15.14 -25.47
N ASP A 314 -15.61 -14.44 -26.02
CA ASP A 314 -14.74 -15.01 -27.05
C ASP A 314 -13.79 -16.09 -26.51
N PHE A 315 -13.39 -15.99 -25.23
CA PHE A 315 -12.59 -17.04 -24.61
C PHE A 315 -13.41 -18.32 -24.39
N TYR A 316 -14.67 -18.18 -23.95
CA TYR A 316 -15.59 -19.32 -23.83
C TYR A 316 -15.88 -19.99 -25.20
N LYS A 317 -16.09 -19.17 -26.24
CA LYS A 317 -16.19 -19.68 -27.63
C LYS A 317 -14.92 -20.43 -28.02
N GLY A 318 -13.75 -19.90 -27.68
CA GLY A 318 -12.47 -20.57 -27.89
C GLY A 318 -12.32 -21.89 -27.15
N LEU A 319 -12.82 -21.98 -25.90
CA LEU A 319 -12.89 -23.26 -25.18
C LEU A 319 -13.74 -24.29 -25.93
N LYS A 320 -14.94 -23.91 -26.38
CA LYS A 320 -15.78 -24.81 -27.19
C LYS A 320 -15.09 -25.22 -28.49
N GLU A 321 -14.46 -24.31 -29.18
CA GLU A 321 -13.72 -24.59 -30.41
C GLU A 321 -12.53 -25.53 -30.19
N SER A 322 -11.83 -25.42 -29.05
CA SER A 322 -10.67 -26.24 -28.72
C SER A 322 -10.99 -27.76 -28.62
N ILE A 323 -12.22 -28.12 -28.33
CA ILE A 323 -12.64 -29.53 -28.27
C ILE A 323 -13.34 -30.04 -29.55
N LYS A 324 -13.64 -29.14 -30.51
CA LYS A 324 -14.51 -29.44 -31.66
C LYS A 324 -13.97 -30.57 -32.53
N ALA A 325 -12.64 -30.55 -32.80
CA ALA A 325 -12.02 -31.58 -33.64
C ALA A 325 -12.08 -33.00 -33.05
N LYS A 326 -12.32 -33.16 -31.75
CA LYS A 326 -12.35 -34.45 -31.05
C LYS A 326 -13.76 -34.84 -30.60
N PHE A 327 -14.66 -33.88 -30.43
CA PHE A 327 -16.01 -34.09 -29.91
C PHE A 327 -17.13 -33.77 -30.90
N VAL A 328 -16.98 -32.71 -31.70
CA VAL A 328 -17.96 -32.22 -32.68
C VAL A 328 -17.35 -32.40 -34.07
N THR A 329 -17.29 -33.63 -34.57
CA THR A 329 -16.64 -34.01 -35.82
C THR A 329 -17.40 -35.13 -36.50
N ASP A 330 -17.33 -35.21 -37.81
CA ASP A 330 -17.87 -36.32 -38.61
C ASP A 330 -16.97 -37.58 -38.53
N ASN A 331 -15.74 -37.42 -38.06
CA ASN A 331 -14.82 -38.51 -37.80
C ASN A 331 -15.18 -39.25 -36.49
N ARG A 332 -14.35 -40.19 -36.09
CA ARG A 332 -14.50 -40.88 -34.82
C ARG A 332 -14.50 -39.87 -33.66
N LYS A 333 -15.56 -39.87 -32.87
CA LYS A 333 -15.71 -38.99 -31.68
C LYS A 333 -15.07 -39.64 -30.46
N ALA A 334 -14.51 -38.80 -29.57
CA ALA A 334 -14.11 -39.27 -28.26
C ALA A 334 -15.33 -39.70 -27.44
N SER A 335 -15.20 -40.79 -26.68
CA SER A 335 -16.23 -41.29 -25.78
C SER A 335 -16.34 -40.48 -24.51
N HIS A 336 -15.18 -40.11 -23.97
CA HIS A 336 -15.04 -39.37 -22.73
C HIS A 336 -13.99 -38.30 -22.88
N PHE A 337 -14.14 -37.26 -22.06
CA PHE A 337 -13.23 -36.10 -22.01
C PHE A 337 -12.99 -35.69 -20.57
N THR A 338 -11.74 -35.54 -20.20
CA THR A 338 -11.35 -35.07 -18.89
C THR A 338 -10.31 -33.93 -18.99
N ILE A 339 -10.21 -33.15 -17.94
CA ILE A 339 -9.22 -32.06 -17.80
C ILE A 339 -8.44 -32.29 -16.50
N PRO A 340 -7.41 -33.17 -16.54
CA PRO A 340 -6.71 -33.61 -15.36
C PRO A 340 -5.88 -32.48 -14.68
N ASN A 341 -5.46 -31.48 -15.45
CA ASN A 341 -4.70 -30.34 -14.92
C ASN A 341 -5.22 -29.03 -15.47
N ILE A 342 -5.31 -28.04 -14.58
CA ILE A 342 -5.57 -26.64 -14.93
C ILE A 342 -4.68 -25.79 -14.03
N VAL A 343 -3.81 -25.01 -14.63
CA VAL A 343 -2.74 -24.30 -13.91
C VAL A 343 -2.69 -22.84 -14.35
N LEU A 344 -2.72 -21.93 -13.40
CA LEU A 344 -2.37 -20.54 -13.61
C LEU A 344 -0.84 -20.43 -13.58
N ASN A 345 -0.21 -20.11 -14.71
CA ASN A 345 1.24 -19.98 -14.82
C ASN A 345 1.72 -18.59 -14.41
N LYS A 346 0.99 -17.55 -14.84
CA LYS A 346 1.38 -16.17 -14.58
C LYS A 346 0.16 -15.26 -14.61
N MET A 347 0.14 -14.31 -13.68
CA MET A 347 -0.79 -13.20 -13.68
C MET A 347 -0.02 -11.88 -13.71
N THR A 348 -0.41 -10.97 -14.60
CA THR A 348 0.23 -9.65 -14.72
C THR A 348 -0.84 -8.59 -14.76
N GLN A 349 -0.75 -7.61 -13.88
CA GLN A 349 -1.65 -6.47 -13.91
C GLN A 349 -1.32 -5.56 -15.11
N VAL A 350 -2.26 -5.41 -16.03
CA VAL A 350 -2.11 -4.66 -17.29
C VAL A 350 -2.92 -3.37 -17.32
N GLY A 351 -3.81 -3.18 -16.36
CA GLY A 351 -4.60 -1.97 -16.17
C GLY A 351 -4.98 -1.81 -14.71
N LYS A 352 -5.62 -0.69 -14.37
CA LYS A 352 -6.06 -0.39 -13.00
C LYS A 352 -6.89 -1.52 -12.40
N GLU A 353 -7.80 -2.10 -13.19
CA GLU A 353 -8.70 -3.18 -12.79
C GLU A 353 -8.67 -4.35 -13.76
N SER A 354 -7.54 -4.53 -14.49
CA SER A 354 -7.38 -5.52 -15.54
C SER A 354 -6.09 -6.32 -15.35
N TYR A 355 -6.20 -7.64 -15.54
CA TYR A 355 -5.09 -8.58 -15.37
C TYR A 355 -5.02 -9.52 -16.57
N GLN A 356 -3.83 -9.68 -17.13
CA GLN A 356 -3.54 -10.73 -18.09
C GLN A 356 -3.18 -12.00 -17.32
N VAL A 357 -3.88 -13.07 -17.63
CA VAL A 357 -3.66 -14.41 -17.08
C VAL A 357 -3.13 -15.31 -18.16
N ASN A 358 -2.00 -15.97 -17.89
CA ASN A 358 -1.46 -17.05 -18.69
C ASN A 358 -1.70 -18.37 -17.95
N PHE A 359 -2.13 -19.39 -18.68
CA PHE A 359 -2.47 -20.67 -18.10
C PHE A 359 -1.96 -21.85 -18.94
N ALA A 360 -1.93 -23.02 -18.32
CA ALA A 360 -1.80 -24.31 -18.97
C ALA A 360 -2.94 -25.22 -18.52
N ALA A 361 -3.36 -26.12 -19.41
CA ALA A 361 -4.35 -27.15 -19.12
C ALA A 361 -4.05 -28.43 -19.91
N ASP A 362 -4.42 -29.56 -19.36
CA ASP A 362 -4.29 -30.83 -20.06
C ASP A 362 -5.68 -31.36 -20.40
N TYR A 363 -5.93 -31.63 -21.68
CA TYR A 363 -7.12 -32.32 -22.16
C TYR A 363 -6.78 -33.79 -22.37
N ASP A 364 -7.63 -34.65 -21.87
CA ASP A 364 -7.56 -36.10 -22.13
C ASP A 364 -8.85 -36.58 -22.81
N PHE A 365 -8.73 -36.88 -24.08
CA PHE A 365 -9.79 -37.44 -24.90
C PHE A 365 -9.65 -38.96 -24.90
N ASN A 366 -10.60 -39.63 -24.26
CA ASN A 366 -10.66 -41.09 -24.23
C ASN A 366 -11.49 -41.62 -25.37
N TYR A 367 -11.04 -42.70 -25.99
CA TYR A 367 -11.70 -43.41 -27.10
C TYR A 367 -11.96 -44.85 -26.68
N ASP A 368 -13.22 -45.18 -26.45
CA ASP A 368 -13.62 -46.55 -26.16
C ASP A 368 -13.73 -47.39 -27.42
N LYS A 369 -13.73 -48.71 -27.29
CA LYS A 369 -13.93 -49.66 -28.40
C LYS A 369 -15.24 -49.46 -29.11
N SER A 370 -16.30 -49.00 -28.42
CA SER A 370 -17.62 -48.73 -28.98
C SER A 370 -17.58 -47.65 -30.06
N THR A 371 -16.59 -46.74 -30.01
CA THR A 371 -16.42 -45.70 -31.03
C THR A 371 -15.56 -46.15 -32.22
N ASP A 372 -15.10 -47.41 -32.23
CA ASP A 372 -14.36 -48.04 -33.32
C ASP A 372 -14.83 -49.51 -33.48
N PRO A 373 -16.05 -49.75 -34.00
CA PRO A 373 -16.64 -51.09 -34.10
C PRO A 373 -15.80 -52.07 -34.89
N ASP A 374 -15.10 -51.57 -35.90
CA ASP A 374 -14.33 -52.41 -36.85
C ASP A 374 -12.97 -52.84 -36.26
N LYS A 375 -12.20 -51.87 -35.74
CA LYS A 375 -10.83 -52.08 -35.26
C LYS A 375 -10.75 -52.32 -33.77
N LYS A 376 -11.84 -52.02 -33.04
CA LYS A 376 -11.92 -52.11 -31.56
C LYS A 376 -10.76 -51.43 -30.84
N THR A 377 -10.20 -50.37 -31.44
CA THR A 377 -9.15 -49.57 -30.84
C THR A 377 -9.69 -48.72 -29.69
N TYR A 378 -8.86 -48.41 -28.75
CA TYR A 378 -9.21 -47.57 -27.60
C TYR A 378 -7.94 -46.95 -27.02
N GLY A 379 -8.10 -45.96 -26.18
CA GLY A 379 -7.00 -45.24 -25.53
C GLY A 379 -7.23 -43.76 -25.52
N HIS A 380 -6.16 -43.03 -25.36
CA HIS A 380 -6.20 -41.60 -25.07
C HIS A 380 -5.51 -40.78 -26.16
N ILE A 381 -6.07 -39.59 -26.43
CA ILE A 381 -5.33 -38.49 -27.04
C ILE A 381 -5.22 -37.38 -26.00
N ILE A 382 -4.00 -37.10 -25.58
CA ILE A 382 -3.68 -36.08 -24.56
C ILE A 382 -3.19 -34.83 -25.27
N GLN A 383 -3.82 -33.70 -25.01
CA GLN A 383 -3.38 -32.38 -25.47
C GLN A 383 -2.96 -31.51 -24.31
N ASN A 384 -1.71 -31.02 -24.35
CA ASN A 384 -1.24 -29.99 -23.42
C ASN A 384 -1.54 -28.62 -24.07
N LEU A 385 -2.33 -27.82 -23.41
CA LEU A 385 -2.77 -26.51 -23.87
C LEU A 385 -2.07 -25.40 -23.11
N THR A 386 -1.84 -24.30 -23.79
CA THR A 386 -1.48 -23.02 -23.19
C THR A 386 -2.41 -21.94 -23.71
N GLY A 387 -2.63 -20.92 -22.93
CA GLY A 387 -3.46 -19.82 -23.38
C GLY A 387 -3.33 -18.56 -22.54
N ASN A 388 -3.98 -17.51 -23.02
CA ASN A 388 -4.06 -16.23 -22.36
C ASN A 388 -5.47 -15.68 -22.41
N PHE A 389 -5.82 -14.89 -21.40
CA PHE A 389 -7.03 -14.07 -21.37
C PHE A 389 -6.85 -12.87 -20.45
N ILE A 390 -7.74 -11.90 -20.56
CA ILE A 390 -7.81 -10.76 -19.64
C ILE A 390 -8.95 -11.02 -18.65
N MET A 391 -8.66 -10.84 -17.36
CA MET A 391 -9.67 -10.66 -16.32
C MET A 391 -9.86 -9.18 -16.04
N LYS A 392 -11.11 -8.74 -15.96
CA LYS A 392 -11.49 -7.36 -15.70
C LYS A 392 -12.50 -7.29 -14.58
N LYS A 393 -12.39 -6.28 -13.75
CA LYS A 393 -13.34 -6.07 -12.66
C LYS A 393 -14.71 -5.71 -13.22
N SER A 394 -15.73 -6.35 -12.69
CA SER A 394 -17.15 -6.10 -12.97
C SER A 394 -17.92 -6.10 -11.67
N GLY A 395 -18.32 -4.93 -11.20
CA GLY A 395 -18.89 -4.76 -9.86
C GLY A 395 -17.91 -5.17 -8.77
N ASN A 396 -18.29 -6.13 -7.94
CA ASN A 396 -17.47 -6.65 -6.83
C ASN A 396 -16.67 -7.92 -7.20
N SER A 397 -16.65 -8.33 -8.47
CA SER A 397 -15.98 -9.56 -8.92
C SER A 397 -15.11 -9.29 -10.13
N TYR A 398 -14.22 -10.22 -10.44
CA TYR A 398 -13.47 -10.23 -11.69
C TYR A 398 -14.06 -11.27 -12.64
N LEU A 399 -14.22 -10.90 -13.91
CA LEU A 399 -14.73 -11.78 -14.97
C LEU A 399 -13.67 -11.92 -16.08
N ILE A 400 -13.69 -13.04 -16.78
CA ILE A 400 -12.94 -13.20 -18.04
C ILE A 400 -13.57 -12.27 -19.07
N SER A 401 -12.80 -11.26 -19.48
CA SER A 401 -13.26 -10.16 -20.31
C SER A 401 -13.21 -10.50 -21.80
N ASN A 402 -13.95 -9.75 -22.60
CA ASN A 402 -13.81 -9.74 -24.06
C ASN A 402 -12.70 -8.79 -24.56
N ASP A 403 -11.98 -8.14 -23.66
CA ASP A 403 -10.87 -7.26 -24.00
C ASP A 403 -9.54 -8.02 -24.09
N GLY A 404 -8.59 -7.44 -24.82
CA GLY A 404 -7.22 -7.91 -24.92
C GLY A 404 -7.04 -9.21 -25.71
N LYS A 405 -5.83 -9.75 -25.62
CA LYS A 405 -5.47 -11.00 -26.31
C LYS A 405 -6.07 -12.21 -25.58
N LYS A 406 -6.78 -13.03 -26.33
CA LYS A 406 -7.35 -14.30 -25.88
C LYS A 406 -6.91 -15.36 -26.86
N ASP A 407 -6.29 -16.42 -26.36
CA ASP A 407 -5.88 -17.55 -27.18
C ASP A 407 -5.92 -18.86 -26.36
N ILE A 408 -6.07 -19.94 -27.09
CA ILE A 408 -5.91 -21.31 -26.60
C ILE A 408 -5.15 -22.04 -27.69
N THR A 409 -3.99 -22.58 -27.37
CA THR A 409 -3.08 -23.23 -28.30
C THR A 409 -2.72 -24.62 -27.79
N VAL A 410 -2.80 -25.62 -28.66
CA VAL A 410 -2.26 -26.96 -28.38
C VAL A 410 -0.75 -26.90 -28.53
N ALA A 411 -0.04 -26.90 -27.40
CA ALA A 411 1.42 -26.90 -27.37
C ALA A 411 2.00 -28.28 -27.73
N LYS A 412 1.28 -29.36 -27.34
CA LYS A 412 1.69 -30.73 -27.62
C LYS A 412 0.46 -31.63 -27.68
N GLU A 413 0.45 -32.58 -28.64
CA GLU A 413 -0.52 -33.66 -28.68
C GLU A 413 0.21 -35.02 -28.62
N THR A 414 -0.30 -35.93 -27.81
CA THR A 414 0.22 -37.28 -27.66
C THR A 414 -0.91 -38.27 -27.89
N ASN A 415 -0.85 -39.05 -28.99
CA ASN A 415 -1.84 -40.09 -29.31
C ASN A 415 -1.35 -41.43 -28.73
N LYS A 416 -2.16 -42.01 -27.84
CA LYS A 416 -1.95 -43.31 -27.21
C LYS A 416 -3.07 -44.32 -27.54
N VAL A 417 -3.77 -44.12 -28.64
CA VAL A 417 -4.80 -45.05 -29.09
C VAL A 417 -4.16 -46.35 -29.57
N LYS A 418 -4.61 -47.48 -29.06
CA LYS A 418 -4.08 -48.82 -29.32
C LYS A 418 -5.22 -49.76 -29.72
N ALA A 419 -4.86 -50.87 -30.37
CA ALA A 419 -5.82 -51.93 -30.75
C ALA A 419 -6.17 -52.89 -29.61
N ASP A 420 -5.28 -53.11 -28.67
CA ASP A 420 -5.46 -54.09 -27.61
C ASP A 420 -6.34 -53.61 -26.48
N PRO A 421 -7.26 -54.45 -25.99
CA PRO A 421 -8.10 -54.11 -24.86
C PRO A 421 -7.30 -54.08 -23.55
N VAL A 422 -7.28 -52.97 -22.88
CA VAL A 422 -6.75 -52.89 -21.52
C VAL A 422 -7.91 -52.73 -20.54
N SER A 423 -7.99 -53.62 -19.57
CA SER A 423 -8.90 -53.43 -18.42
C SER A 423 -8.50 -52.13 -17.70
N ILE A 424 -9.45 -51.24 -17.40
CA ILE A 424 -9.17 -49.96 -16.77
C ILE A 424 -8.64 -50.20 -15.35
N PHE A 425 -9.26 -51.14 -14.64
CA PHE A 425 -8.81 -51.52 -13.31
C PHE A 425 -8.30 -52.98 -13.29
N PRO A 426 -7.18 -53.25 -12.60
CA PRO A 426 -6.76 -54.63 -12.35
C PRO A 426 -7.80 -55.36 -11.49
N GLU A 427 -7.91 -56.67 -11.67
CA GLU A 427 -8.93 -57.48 -10.99
C GLU A 427 -8.93 -57.36 -9.46
N ASN A 428 -7.76 -57.24 -8.88
CA ASN A 428 -7.61 -57.06 -7.44
C ASN A 428 -8.16 -55.71 -6.92
N LEU A 429 -8.28 -54.67 -7.76
CA LEU A 429 -8.88 -53.38 -7.42
C LEU A 429 -10.40 -53.39 -7.56
N VAL A 430 -10.95 -54.13 -8.50
CA VAL A 430 -12.40 -54.17 -8.71
C VAL A 430 -13.15 -54.65 -7.46
N GLY A 431 -14.25 -53.93 -7.11
CA GLY A 431 -15.09 -54.20 -5.95
C GLY A 431 -15.19 -53.03 -5.00
N SER A 432 -15.73 -53.27 -3.81
CA SER A 432 -15.99 -52.25 -2.80
C SER A 432 -14.92 -52.24 -1.68
N TRP A 433 -14.54 -51.06 -1.27
CA TRP A 433 -13.48 -50.80 -0.27
C TRP A 433 -13.99 -49.84 0.78
N LYS A 434 -13.85 -50.18 2.09
CA LYS A 434 -14.42 -49.40 3.18
C LYS A 434 -13.39 -49.08 4.24
N GLY A 435 -13.47 -47.87 4.81
CA GLY A 435 -12.60 -47.46 5.94
C GLY A 435 -13.12 -46.25 6.71
N GLU A 436 -12.60 -46.10 7.91
CA GLU A 436 -12.90 -44.96 8.77
C GLU A 436 -12.01 -43.76 8.40
N VAL A 437 -12.63 -42.60 8.32
CA VAL A 437 -11.96 -41.30 8.15
C VAL A 437 -12.28 -40.41 9.36
N GLU A 438 -11.68 -39.24 9.43
CA GLU A 438 -11.77 -38.36 10.59
C GLU A 438 -13.24 -38.03 10.95
N ASP A 439 -14.03 -37.69 9.96
CA ASP A 439 -15.41 -37.18 10.06
C ASP A 439 -16.47 -38.20 9.62
N GLY A 440 -16.13 -39.48 9.37
CA GLY A 440 -17.10 -40.48 8.93
C GLY A 440 -16.50 -41.80 8.48
N THR A 441 -17.32 -42.56 7.79
CA THR A 441 -16.94 -43.81 7.11
C THR A 441 -17.05 -43.59 5.58
N VAL A 442 -16.00 -43.96 4.85
CA VAL A 442 -15.99 -43.91 3.38
C VAL A 442 -16.04 -45.31 2.78
N THR A 443 -16.86 -45.46 1.77
CA THR A 443 -16.89 -46.65 0.90
C THR A 443 -16.61 -46.22 -0.55
N MET A 444 -15.58 -46.77 -1.16
CA MET A 444 -15.25 -46.59 -2.58
C MET A 444 -15.53 -47.90 -3.35
N THR A 445 -16.19 -47.79 -4.49
CA THR A 445 -16.44 -48.95 -5.36
C THR A 445 -15.83 -48.69 -6.74
N PHE A 446 -15.10 -49.68 -7.24
CA PHE A 446 -14.42 -49.65 -8.53
C PHE A 446 -15.06 -50.71 -9.45
N ASP A 447 -15.64 -50.28 -10.56
CA ASP A 447 -16.21 -51.16 -11.58
C ASP A 447 -15.18 -51.46 -12.68
N LYS A 448 -15.30 -52.61 -13.33
CA LYS A 448 -14.39 -53.06 -14.41
C LYS A 448 -14.27 -52.06 -15.55
N ASP A 449 -15.33 -51.29 -15.81
CA ASP A 449 -15.40 -50.30 -16.87
C ASP A 449 -14.79 -48.92 -16.51
N GLY A 450 -14.19 -48.79 -15.31
CA GLY A 450 -13.55 -47.58 -14.84
C GLY A 450 -14.42 -46.66 -14.02
N LYS A 451 -15.68 -46.97 -13.76
CA LYS A 451 -16.52 -46.19 -12.86
C LYS A 451 -16.04 -46.35 -11.41
N VAL A 452 -15.85 -45.22 -10.74
CA VAL A 452 -15.57 -45.16 -9.31
C VAL A 452 -16.73 -44.46 -8.63
N THR A 453 -17.22 -45.00 -7.54
CA THR A 453 -18.21 -44.34 -6.70
C THR A 453 -17.65 -44.21 -5.27
N GLN A 454 -17.93 -43.10 -4.62
CA GLN A 454 -17.61 -42.89 -3.22
C GLN A 454 -18.89 -42.56 -2.48
N LYS A 455 -19.14 -43.31 -1.41
CA LYS A 455 -20.18 -43.00 -0.43
C LYS A 455 -19.51 -42.69 0.90
N LYS A 456 -19.85 -41.53 1.49
CA LYS A 456 -19.40 -41.12 2.80
C LYS A 456 -20.58 -40.97 3.74
N VAL A 457 -20.47 -41.59 4.92
CA VAL A 457 -21.45 -41.49 6.01
C VAL A 457 -20.78 -40.71 7.13
N TYR A 458 -21.33 -39.57 7.48
CA TYR A 458 -20.75 -38.67 8.47
C TYR A 458 -21.07 -39.11 9.90
N LYS A 459 -20.16 -38.82 10.84
CA LYS A 459 -20.36 -39.08 12.28
C LYS A 459 -21.31 -38.09 12.94
N ASP A 460 -21.48 -36.93 12.35
CA ASP A 460 -22.37 -35.91 12.87
C ASP A 460 -23.84 -36.17 12.46
N SER A 461 -24.78 -35.76 13.32
CA SER A 461 -26.21 -35.95 13.09
C SER A 461 -26.83 -35.00 12.06
N LYS A 462 -26.09 -33.98 11.58
CA LYS A 462 -26.58 -32.96 10.64
C LYS A 462 -26.33 -33.34 9.19
N SER A 463 -25.23 -34.00 8.90
CA SER A 463 -24.85 -34.44 7.57
C SER A 463 -24.95 -35.97 7.49
N LYS A 464 -26.02 -36.49 6.88
CA LYS A 464 -26.28 -37.97 6.86
C LYS A 464 -25.28 -38.71 5.99
N GLU A 465 -25.18 -38.38 4.72
CA GLU A 465 -24.26 -39.00 3.75
C GLU A 465 -23.99 -38.12 2.53
N SER A 466 -22.87 -38.36 1.85
CA SER A 466 -22.60 -37.86 0.51
C SER A 466 -22.23 -38.98 -0.43
N ASN A 467 -22.61 -38.84 -1.72
CA ASN A 467 -22.34 -39.80 -2.77
C ASN A 467 -21.67 -39.06 -3.93
N HIS A 468 -20.54 -39.58 -4.38
CA HIS A 468 -19.77 -39.04 -5.47
C HIS A 468 -19.49 -40.12 -6.49
N SER A 469 -19.35 -39.75 -7.75
CA SER A 469 -19.00 -40.72 -8.81
C SER A 469 -18.05 -40.11 -9.82
N ALA A 470 -17.13 -40.92 -10.30
CA ALA A 470 -16.10 -40.56 -11.25
C ALA A 470 -15.97 -41.64 -12.30
N LYS A 471 -15.53 -41.25 -13.49
CA LYS A 471 -15.15 -42.19 -14.55
C LYS A 471 -13.65 -42.11 -14.77
N VAL A 472 -12.93 -43.11 -14.31
CA VAL A 472 -11.50 -43.29 -14.60
C VAL A 472 -11.40 -43.93 -15.98
N THR A 473 -10.56 -43.32 -16.80
CA THR A 473 -10.34 -43.76 -18.19
C THR A 473 -9.06 -44.59 -18.31
N LYS A 474 -8.16 -44.42 -17.34
CA LYS A 474 -6.91 -45.18 -17.29
C LYS A 474 -6.35 -45.19 -15.87
N LEU A 475 -5.71 -46.28 -15.51
CA LEU A 475 -4.86 -46.43 -14.33
C LEU A 475 -3.39 -46.49 -14.80
N GLU A 476 -2.59 -45.54 -14.37
CA GLU A 476 -1.20 -45.47 -14.78
C GLU A 476 -0.31 -45.93 -13.62
N ASP A 477 0.46 -46.99 -13.82
CA ASP A 477 1.38 -47.50 -12.80
C ASP A 477 2.54 -46.54 -12.57
N LYS A 478 2.74 -46.10 -11.31
CA LYS A 478 3.84 -45.23 -10.86
C LYS A 478 4.86 -45.99 -10.01
N GLY A 479 4.75 -47.31 -9.94
CA GLY A 479 5.62 -48.15 -9.13
C GLY A 479 5.19 -48.27 -7.67
N ASN A 480 5.74 -49.24 -6.94
CA ASN A 480 5.46 -49.48 -5.52
C ASN A 480 3.96 -49.57 -5.15
N GLY A 481 3.15 -50.11 -6.07
CA GLY A 481 1.68 -50.24 -5.89
C GLY A 481 0.90 -48.92 -6.03
N LEU A 482 1.55 -47.86 -6.50
CA LEU A 482 0.94 -46.55 -6.75
C LEU A 482 0.42 -46.48 -8.18
N TYR A 483 -0.83 -46.04 -8.32
CA TYR A 483 -1.51 -45.84 -9.59
C TYR A 483 -2.10 -44.44 -9.68
N LEU A 484 -1.85 -43.77 -10.79
CA LEU A 484 -2.42 -42.47 -11.13
C LEU A 484 -3.72 -42.67 -11.91
N TYR A 485 -4.78 -41.93 -11.53
CA TYR A 485 -6.02 -41.89 -12.31
C TYR A 485 -5.90 -40.91 -13.47
N GLN A 486 -6.25 -41.39 -14.65
CA GLN A 486 -6.72 -40.58 -15.77
C GLN A 486 -8.26 -40.71 -15.81
N TYR A 487 -8.98 -39.60 -15.87
CA TYR A 487 -10.45 -39.64 -15.69
C TYR A 487 -11.18 -38.69 -16.65
N GLU A 488 -12.48 -38.86 -16.77
CA GLU A 488 -13.36 -38.12 -17.69
C GLU A 488 -13.55 -36.66 -17.26
N SER A 489 -13.82 -35.81 -18.24
CA SER A 489 -14.30 -34.45 -18.04
C SER A 489 -15.64 -34.47 -17.29
N GLY A 490 -15.82 -33.54 -16.37
CA GLY A 490 -17.03 -33.52 -15.51
C GLY A 490 -16.96 -34.47 -14.34
N THR A 491 -15.88 -35.24 -14.22
CA THR A 491 -15.67 -36.09 -13.07
C THR A 491 -15.62 -35.26 -11.80
N ASP A 492 -16.44 -35.66 -10.84
CA ASP A 492 -16.34 -35.16 -9.50
C ASP A 492 -15.08 -35.72 -8.83
N THR A 493 -14.00 -34.95 -8.82
CA THR A 493 -12.71 -35.39 -8.26
C THR A 493 -12.77 -35.60 -6.73
N THR A 494 -13.81 -35.14 -6.05
CA THR A 494 -14.06 -35.48 -4.64
C THR A 494 -14.25 -36.98 -4.45
N THR A 495 -14.66 -37.69 -5.51
CA THR A 495 -14.74 -39.17 -5.56
C THR A 495 -13.40 -39.84 -5.25
N PHE A 496 -12.28 -39.19 -5.54
CA PHE A 496 -10.94 -39.77 -5.39
C PHE A 496 -10.26 -39.42 -4.06
N VAL A 497 -10.89 -38.58 -3.25
CA VAL A 497 -10.30 -38.08 -2.01
C VAL A 497 -11.21 -38.33 -0.81
N THR A 498 -10.63 -38.59 0.33
CA THR A 498 -11.38 -38.81 1.59
C THR A 498 -11.34 -37.58 2.52
N GLY A 499 -10.66 -36.50 2.12
CA GLY A 499 -10.53 -35.23 2.85
C GLY A 499 -10.51 -34.02 1.93
N GLY A 500 -10.53 -32.82 2.51
CA GLY A 500 -10.46 -31.56 1.76
C GLY A 500 -9.07 -31.30 1.18
N ILE A 501 -9.03 -30.70 -0.02
CA ILE A 501 -7.81 -30.25 -0.69
C ILE A 501 -7.94 -28.76 -1.03
N GLY A 502 -6.84 -28.04 -1.04
CA GLY A 502 -6.81 -26.63 -1.43
C GLY A 502 -5.37 -26.11 -1.54
N GLY A 503 -5.18 -25.09 -2.34
CA GLY A 503 -3.89 -24.43 -2.52
C GLY A 503 -3.90 -23.42 -3.66
N LEU A 504 -2.98 -22.46 -3.59
CA LEU A 504 -2.77 -21.43 -4.60
C LEU A 504 -1.56 -21.81 -5.45
N LYS A 505 -1.67 -21.67 -6.78
CA LYS A 505 -0.62 -22.10 -7.72
C LYS A 505 -0.19 -23.57 -7.53
N VAL A 506 -1.15 -24.43 -7.26
CA VAL A 506 -0.92 -25.85 -6.99
C VAL A 506 -1.71 -26.68 -7.98
N LYS A 507 -1.08 -27.68 -8.55
CA LYS A 507 -1.76 -28.72 -9.34
C LYS A 507 -1.84 -30.03 -8.57
N TYR A 508 -2.91 -30.77 -8.80
CA TYR A 508 -3.21 -32.02 -8.13
C TYR A 508 -3.29 -33.16 -9.16
N ALA A 509 -2.80 -34.30 -8.76
CA ALA A 509 -3.06 -35.55 -9.41
C ALA A 509 -3.65 -36.53 -8.39
N TYR A 510 -4.60 -37.33 -8.83
CA TYR A 510 -5.32 -38.26 -7.97
C TYR A 510 -4.96 -39.69 -8.34
N GLY A 511 -4.93 -40.54 -7.35
CA GLY A 511 -4.62 -41.92 -7.60
C GLY A 511 -4.96 -42.81 -6.41
N ILE A 512 -4.41 -44.01 -6.47
CA ILE A 512 -4.59 -45.03 -5.47
C ILE A 512 -3.31 -45.82 -5.25
N LYS A 513 -3.06 -46.18 -4.03
CA LYS A 513 -2.05 -47.18 -3.68
C LYS A 513 -2.74 -48.48 -3.33
N ILE A 514 -2.28 -49.58 -3.93
CA ILE A 514 -2.79 -50.93 -3.67
C ILE A 514 -1.75 -51.68 -2.83
N GLU A 515 -2.16 -52.15 -1.63
CA GLU A 515 -1.32 -52.92 -0.70
C GLU A 515 -2.08 -54.19 -0.22
N GLY A 516 -1.91 -55.27 -0.94
CA GLY A 516 -2.61 -56.52 -0.60
C GLY A 516 -4.13 -56.34 -0.62
N ASN A 517 -4.78 -56.47 0.55
CA ASN A 517 -6.23 -56.31 0.72
C ASN A 517 -6.65 -54.90 1.13
N LYS A 518 -5.77 -53.91 0.99
CA LYS A 518 -6.02 -52.50 1.29
C LYS A 518 -5.76 -51.65 0.06
N ILE A 519 -6.53 -50.57 -0.04
CA ILE A 519 -6.29 -49.47 -0.94
C ILE A 519 -6.15 -48.18 -0.13
N ILE A 520 -5.32 -47.26 -0.61
CA ILE A 520 -5.13 -45.96 -0.01
C ILE A 520 -5.32 -44.92 -1.11
N PRO A 521 -6.40 -44.13 -1.07
CA PRO A 521 -6.53 -42.98 -1.99
C PRO A 521 -5.34 -42.05 -1.81
N VAL A 522 -4.75 -41.60 -2.90
CA VAL A 522 -3.57 -40.77 -2.87
C VAL A 522 -3.75 -39.51 -3.73
N ILE A 523 -3.07 -38.45 -3.31
CA ILE A 523 -3.02 -37.18 -4.02
C ILE A 523 -1.54 -36.81 -4.19
N TRP A 524 -1.17 -36.43 -5.39
CA TRP A 524 0.09 -35.73 -5.63
C TRP A 524 -0.21 -34.25 -5.82
N GLN A 525 0.64 -33.44 -5.22
CA GLN A 525 0.52 -32.00 -5.26
C GLN A 525 1.88 -31.41 -5.64
N THR A 526 1.86 -30.45 -6.55
CA THR A 526 3.07 -29.69 -6.90
C THR A 526 2.71 -28.26 -7.25
N SER A 527 3.70 -27.35 -7.29
CA SER A 527 3.50 -26.00 -7.81
C SER A 527 3.05 -26.01 -9.28
N SER A 528 2.47 -24.90 -9.72
CA SER A 528 1.93 -24.77 -11.08
C SER A 528 2.94 -25.11 -12.18
N ASP A 529 4.18 -24.80 -11.95
CA ASP A 529 5.34 -24.99 -12.85
C ASP A 529 6.17 -26.23 -12.50
N GLY A 530 5.90 -26.87 -11.36
CA GLY A 530 6.62 -28.05 -10.88
C GLY A 530 6.18 -29.35 -11.56
N GLU A 531 6.99 -30.38 -11.51
CA GLU A 531 6.65 -31.75 -11.87
C GLU A 531 6.16 -32.53 -10.65
N PHE A 532 5.29 -33.54 -10.87
CA PHE A 532 4.86 -34.41 -9.78
C PHE A 532 5.97 -35.39 -9.39
N ASP A 533 6.31 -35.41 -8.11
CA ASP A 533 7.10 -36.49 -7.53
C ASP A 533 6.13 -37.63 -7.14
N TYR A 534 5.95 -38.58 -8.05
CA TYR A 534 5.06 -39.71 -7.83
C TYR A 534 5.52 -40.68 -6.73
N HIS A 535 6.75 -40.52 -6.23
CA HIS A 535 7.26 -41.30 -5.09
C HIS A 535 6.85 -40.70 -3.73
N LYS A 536 6.30 -39.48 -3.71
CA LYS A 536 5.91 -38.78 -2.49
C LYS A 536 4.43 -38.37 -2.49
N PRO A 537 3.48 -39.34 -2.55
CA PRO A 537 2.06 -39.01 -2.47
C PRO A 537 1.67 -38.58 -1.05
N LEU A 538 0.66 -37.74 -0.98
CA LEU A 538 -0.12 -37.51 0.23
C LEU A 538 -1.08 -38.68 0.37
N LEU A 539 -0.93 -39.46 1.45
CA LEU A 539 -1.72 -40.67 1.70
C LEU A 539 -2.99 -40.31 2.49
N SER A 540 -4.13 -40.76 1.99
CA SER A 540 -5.39 -40.75 2.76
C SER A 540 -5.45 -41.94 3.74
N LYS A 541 -6.56 -42.08 4.46
CA LYS A 541 -6.79 -43.26 5.31
C LYS A 541 -6.99 -44.51 4.45
N PRO A 542 -6.42 -45.65 4.84
CA PRO A 542 -6.59 -46.90 4.10
C PRO A 542 -8.02 -47.41 4.14
N LEU A 543 -8.46 -48.01 3.03
CA LEU A 543 -9.73 -48.72 2.90
C LEU A 543 -9.44 -50.20 2.71
N THR A 544 -10.26 -51.05 3.33
CA THR A 544 -10.15 -52.51 3.26
C THR A 544 -11.21 -53.08 2.37
N LYS A 545 -10.88 -54.12 1.58
CA LYS A 545 -11.81 -54.76 0.62
C LYS A 545 -12.98 -55.38 1.38
N GLN A 546 -14.16 -55.14 0.90
CA GLN A 546 -15.39 -55.77 1.40
C GLN A 546 -15.60 -57.10 0.63
N LEU A 547 -15.90 -58.15 1.38
CA LEU A 547 -16.21 -59.47 0.83
C LEU A 547 -17.58 -59.50 0.16
#